data_14c907345acb2a66305f90463c7bce1e
#
_entry.id   14c907345acb2a66305f90463c7bce1e
#
_cell.length_a   1.000
_cell.length_b   1.000
_cell.length_c   1.000
_cell.angle_alpha   90.00
_cell.angle_beta   90.00
_cell.angle_gamma   90.00
#
_symmetry.space_group_name_H-M   'P 1'
#
loop_
_entity.id
_entity.type
_entity.pdbx_description
1 polymer ?
#
loop_
_entity_poly.entity_id
_entity_poly.type
_entity_poly.pdbx_seq_one_letter_code
_entity_poly.pdbx_strand_id
1 'polypeptide(L)'
;MTLDVLDELTLARLGRVEVWVSLYWDEPYNTEGSMTLEVRPTEENLSLLREGRWLRRSDSDVPMRICHRSNENTDSNLVVTGFPGTWIFTKRACTSIVKNENAEAAMRRLVSAMQPWPKLELGAAVGFDTTYTAQTSGGSIMDYLMTIGAACDLGFRLRLAGKNDQKRLLFEVYRPTADPNNRFSTKWGNLTEASWAFGDSDYANVAVVQGAGEGENRATVTVGLT
;
A
#
# COMPACT_ATOMS: atom_id res chain seq x y z
N MET A 1 15.94 10.58 -12.13
CA MET A 1 15.13 10.42 -10.93
C MET A 1 15.68 11.29 -9.82
N THR A 2 14.85 11.98 -9.03
CA THR A 2 15.24 12.76 -7.85
C THR A 2 14.38 12.38 -6.67
N LEU A 3 14.92 12.53 -5.44
CA LEU A 3 14.22 12.24 -4.19
C LEU A 3 14.05 13.53 -3.39
N ASP A 4 12.83 14.06 -3.32
CA ASP A 4 12.51 15.19 -2.46
C ASP A 4 12.05 14.70 -1.09
N VAL A 5 12.49 15.37 -0.02
CA VAL A 5 12.02 15.12 1.35
C VAL A 5 11.01 16.19 1.71
N LEU A 6 9.86 15.74 2.21
CA LEU A 6 8.76 16.62 2.57
C LEU A 6 8.48 16.56 4.07
N ASP A 7 7.97 17.66 4.59
CA ASP A 7 7.53 17.76 5.99
C ASP A 7 6.33 16.85 6.27
N GLU A 8 6.29 16.27 7.47
CA GLU A 8 5.27 15.32 7.89
C GLU A 8 3.84 15.87 7.79
N LEU A 9 3.62 17.10 8.23
CA LEU A 9 2.28 17.67 8.40
C LEU A 9 1.89 18.61 7.25
N THR A 10 2.84 19.41 6.80
CA THR A 10 2.59 20.46 5.80
C THR A 10 2.80 19.96 4.37
N LEU A 11 3.54 18.87 4.18
CA LEU A 11 4.01 18.36 2.89
C LEU A 11 4.91 19.36 2.15
N ALA A 12 5.39 20.40 2.83
CA ALA A 12 6.35 21.34 2.28
C ALA A 12 7.68 20.62 2.00
N ARG A 13 8.34 21.00 0.90
CA ARG A 13 9.66 20.44 0.59
C ARG A 13 10.69 20.99 1.57
N LEU A 14 11.40 20.09 2.27
CA LEU A 14 12.47 20.41 3.20
C LEU A 14 13.85 20.39 2.52
N GLY A 15 14.03 19.49 1.55
CA GLY A 15 15.28 19.33 0.84
C GLY A 15 15.21 18.23 -0.20
N ARG A 16 16.37 17.84 -0.71
CA ARG A 16 16.52 16.78 -1.71
C ARG A 16 17.69 15.88 -1.36
N VAL A 17 17.51 14.58 -1.54
CA VAL A 17 18.62 13.62 -1.57
C VAL A 17 19.09 13.53 -3.02
N GLU A 18 20.31 13.95 -3.26
CA GLU A 18 20.86 13.98 -4.63
C GLU A 18 21.67 12.72 -4.97
N VAL A 19 22.31 12.13 -3.95
CA VAL A 19 23.15 10.95 -4.10
C VAL A 19 22.78 9.91 -3.07
N TRP A 20 22.57 8.69 -3.53
CA TRP A 20 22.31 7.52 -2.69
C TRP A 20 23.15 6.33 -3.16
N VAL A 21 23.36 5.37 -2.26
CA VAL A 21 24.06 4.11 -2.53
C VAL A 21 23.14 3.12 -3.19
N SER A 22 21.96 2.92 -2.57
CA SER A 22 20.91 2.05 -3.11
C SER A 22 19.52 2.60 -2.78
N LEU A 23 18.56 2.24 -3.62
CA LEU A 23 17.14 2.54 -3.41
C LEU A 23 16.30 1.35 -3.85
N TYR A 24 15.61 0.75 -2.89
CA TYR A 24 14.48 -0.15 -3.14
C TYR A 24 13.18 0.62 -2.91
N TRP A 25 12.22 0.47 -3.83
CA TRP A 25 10.95 1.18 -3.78
C TRP A 25 9.86 0.33 -4.40
N ASP A 26 8.94 -0.12 -3.57
CA ASP A 26 7.87 -1.03 -3.95
C ASP A 26 6.50 -0.37 -3.74
N GLU A 27 5.71 -0.30 -4.80
CA GLU A 27 4.37 0.28 -4.85
C GLU A 27 3.38 -0.80 -5.31
N PRO A 28 3.02 -1.74 -4.44
CA PRO A 28 2.09 -2.79 -4.83
C PRO A 28 0.68 -2.25 -5.03
N TYR A 29 -0.10 -2.99 -5.78
CA TYR A 29 -1.44 -2.64 -6.23
C TYR A 29 -2.49 -2.65 -5.10
N ASN A 30 -2.54 -3.71 -4.28
CA ASN A 30 -3.55 -3.90 -3.25
C ASN A 30 -3.02 -4.53 -1.96
N THR A 31 -1.72 -4.44 -1.73
CA THR A 31 -1.04 -4.94 -0.54
C THR A 31 -0.16 -3.86 0.08
N GLU A 32 0.56 -4.20 1.13
CA GLU A 32 1.57 -3.34 1.72
C GLU A 32 2.83 -3.30 0.86
N GLY A 33 3.36 -2.12 0.61
CA GLY A 33 4.63 -1.90 -0.03
C GLY A 33 5.72 -1.53 0.97
N SER A 34 6.94 -1.30 0.47
CA SER A 34 8.06 -0.89 1.31
C SER A 34 9.08 -0.05 0.56
N MET A 35 9.94 0.62 1.30
CA MET A 35 11.06 1.38 0.78
C MET A 35 12.28 1.18 1.67
N THR A 36 13.44 0.99 1.03
CA THR A 36 14.74 1.03 1.69
C THR A 36 15.67 1.94 0.89
N LEU A 37 16.20 2.95 1.55
CA LEU A 37 17.13 3.92 1.00
C LEU A 37 18.43 3.85 1.79
N GLU A 38 19.54 3.66 1.10
CA GLU A 38 20.88 3.75 1.68
C GLU A 38 21.58 5.00 1.19
N VAL A 39 22.06 5.81 2.13
CA VAL A 39 22.81 7.03 1.85
C VAL A 39 24.06 7.13 2.74
N ARG A 40 25.03 7.94 2.34
CA ARG A 40 26.13 8.29 3.24
C ARG A 40 25.61 9.10 4.43
N PRO A 41 26.10 8.86 5.67
CA PRO A 41 25.63 9.53 6.88
C PRO A 41 26.23 10.95 7.01
N THR A 42 25.97 11.81 6.03
CA THR A 42 26.35 13.21 6.08
C THR A 42 25.44 13.96 7.07
N GLU A 43 25.91 15.08 7.61
CA GLU A 43 25.11 15.92 8.51
C GLU A 43 23.79 16.34 7.86
N GLU A 44 23.82 16.65 6.57
CA GLU A 44 22.64 16.98 5.78
C GLU A 44 21.65 15.81 5.71
N ASN A 45 22.11 14.59 5.34
CA ASN A 45 21.26 13.41 5.27
C ASN A 45 20.69 13.02 6.64
N LEU A 46 21.50 13.11 7.71
CA LEU A 46 21.08 12.84 9.08
C LEU A 46 20.02 13.84 9.56
N SER A 47 20.13 15.10 9.16
CA SER A 47 19.15 16.13 9.50
C SER A 47 17.88 16.04 8.67
N LEU A 48 18.02 15.63 7.40
CA LEU A 48 16.94 15.62 6.41
C LEU A 48 16.07 14.35 6.48
N LEU A 49 16.70 13.19 6.63
CA LEU A 49 16.01 11.89 6.59
C LEU A 49 15.55 11.46 7.99
N ARG A 50 14.54 12.12 8.54
CA ARG A 50 13.98 11.82 9.86
C ARG A 50 12.66 11.06 9.76
N GLU A 51 12.38 10.26 10.78
CA GLU A 51 11.12 9.55 10.92
C GLU A 51 9.93 10.52 10.88
N GLY A 52 8.85 10.11 10.27
CA GLY A 52 7.66 10.93 10.05
C GLY A 52 7.68 11.71 8.74
N ARG A 53 8.81 12.04 8.20
CA ARG A 53 8.91 12.76 6.93
C ARG A 53 8.54 11.87 5.74
N TRP A 54 8.21 12.52 4.64
CA TRP A 54 7.85 11.85 3.41
C TRP A 54 8.98 11.94 2.40
N LEU A 55 9.21 10.85 1.68
CA LEU A 55 10.03 10.82 0.49
C LEU A 55 9.13 10.80 -0.74
N ARG A 56 9.47 11.63 -1.73
CA ARG A 56 8.81 11.69 -3.02
C ARG A 56 9.82 11.47 -4.12
N ARG A 57 9.58 10.49 -4.97
CA ARG A 57 10.31 10.32 -6.24
C ARG A 57 9.73 11.26 -7.30
N SER A 58 10.59 11.73 -8.22
CA SER A 58 10.14 12.59 -9.32
C SER A 58 9.31 11.87 -10.39
N ASP A 59 9.40 10.55 -10.44
CA ASP A 59 8.74 9.64 -11.38
C ASP A 59 7.60 8.83 -10.74
N SER A 60 7.25 9.11 -9.48
CA SER A 60 6.10 8.54 -8.79
C SER A 60 5.34 9.61 -8.00
N ASP A 61 4.02 9.52 -8.01
CA ASP A 61 3.14 10.33 -7.19
C ASP A 61 2.81 9.70 -5.82
N VAL A 62 3.24 8.45 -5.57
CA VAL A 62 3.03 7.75 -4.30
C VAL A 62 4.18 8.09 -3.36
N PRO A 63 3.95 8.88 -2.29
CA PRO A 63 5.00 9.21 -1.34
C PRO A 63 5.22 8.06 -0.36
N MET A 64 6.47 7.85 0.05
CA MET A 64 6.84 6.93 1.12
C MET A 64 7.05 7.68 2.43
N ARG A 65 6.51 7.15 3.52
CA ARG A 65 6.75 7.67 4.86
C ARG A 65 7.99 7.02 5.46
N ILE A 66 8.92 7.82 5.93
CA ILE A 66 10.08 7.33 6.68
C ILE A 66 9.60 6.85 8.05
N CYS A 67 9.84 5.58 8.36
CA CYS A 67 9.41 4.96 9.62
C CYS A 67 10.57 4.56 10.53
N HIS A 68 11.73 4.27 9.96
CA HIS A 68 12.90 3.87 10.74
C HIS A 68 14.19 4.28 10.06
N ARG A 69 15.22 4.54 10.86
CA ARG A 69 16.60 4.79 10.44
C ARG A 69 17.55 3.98 11.28
N SER A 70 18.56 3.44 10.67
CA SER A 70 19.66 2.78 11.38
C SER A 70 20.99 3.12 10.74
N ASN A 71 22.01 3.14 11.59
CA ASN A 71 23.40 3.24 11.20
C ASN A 71 24.18 2.39 12.21
N GLU A 72 24.84 1.34 11.75
CA GLU A 72 25.47 0.35 12.63
C GLU A 72 26.78 0.86 13.25
N ASN A 73 27.51 1.67 12.49
CA ASN A 73 28.75 2.30 12.97
C ASN A 73 29.06 3.55 12.11
N THR A 74 30.06 4.32 12.51
CA THR A 74 30.43 5.62 11.90
C THR A 74 30.78 5.50 10.40
N ASP A 75 31.26 4.35 9.97
CA ASP A 75 31.72 4.12 8.59
C ASP A 75 30.65 3.42 7.73
N SER A 76 29.52 3.01 8.33
CA SER A 76 28.42 2.39 7.62
C SER A 76 27.48 3.41 6.98
N ASN A 77 26.73 2.99 5.97
CA ASN A 77 25.69 3.81 5.38
C ASN A 77 24.53 4.03 6.37
N LEU A 78 23.86 5.17 6.25
CA LEU A 78 22.58 5.39 6.88
C LEU A 78 21.52 4.62 6.07
N VAL A 79 20.87 3.67 6.70
CA VAL A 79 19.75 2.91 6.14
C VAL A 79 18.45 3.52 6.63
N VAL A 80 17.60 3.90 5.70
CA VAL A 80 16.28 4.51 5.94
C VAL A 80 15.22 3.61 5.37
N THR A 81 14.30 3.15 6.21
CA THR A 81 13.19 2.31 5.78
C THR A 81 11.84 3.01 5.97
N GLY A 82 10.90 2.67 5.12
CA GLY A 82 9.59 3.28 5.15
C GLY A 82 8.56 2.49 4.34
N PHE A 83 7.38 3.05 4.27
CA PHE A 83 6.21 2.44 3.64
C PHE A 83 5.44 3.46 2.82
N PRO A 84 4.66 3.02 1.80
CA PRO A 84 3.71 3.89 1.12
C PRO A 84 2.81 4.64 2.09
N GLY A 85 2.29 5.77 1.67
CA GLY A 85 1.40 6.59 2.49
C GLY A 85 0.22 5.83 3.10
N THR A 86 -0.22 4.77 2.46
CA THR A 86 -1.27 3.85 2.94
C THR A 86 -0.94 3.19 4.29
N TRP A 87 0.33 3.15 4.69
CA TRP A 87 0.76 2.68 6.01
C TRP A 87 0.00 3.36 7.17
N ILE A 88 -0.45 4.60 7.02
CA ILE A 88 -1.22 5.28 8.05
C ILE A 88 -2.50 4.52 8.42
N PHE A 89 -3.06 3.73 7.51
CA PHE A 89 -4.24 2.90 7.71
C PHE A 89 -3.98 1.68 8.59
N THR A 90 -2.73 1.22 8.71
CA THR A 90 -2.34 0.14 9.64
C THR A 90 -2.47 0.58 11.11
N LYS A 91 -2.44 1.89 11.35
CA LYS A 91 -2.50 2.50 12.71
C LYS A 91 -3.93 2.91 13.12
N ARG A 92 -4.92 2.52 12.36
CA ARG A 92 -6.33 2.86 12.60
C ARG A 92 -7.16 1.58 12.65
N ALA A 93 -7.76 1.33 13.83
CA ALA A 93 -8.68 0.21 14.00
C ALA A 93 -9.95 0.43 13.17
N CYS A 94 -10.44 -0.64 12.57
CA CYS A 94 -11.69 -0.65 11.83
C CYS A 94 -12.79 -1.33 12.65
N THR A 95 -13.87 -0.62 12.90
CA THR A 95 -15.07 -1.14 13.60
C THR A 95 -16.31 -1.16 12.70
N SER A 96 -16.15 -0.82 11.43
CA SER A 96 -17.26 -0.72 10.49
C SER A 96 -17.56 -2.05 9.83
N ILE A 97 -18.83 -2.30 9.53
CA ILE A 97 -19.30 -3.45 8.77
C ILE A 97 -19.56 -2.99 7.32
N VAL A 98 -19.14 -3.80 6.35
CA VAL A 98 -19.48 -3.67 4.94
C VAL A 98 -20.53 -4.76 4.63
N LYS A 99 -21.73 -4.37 4.22
CA LYS A 99 -22.80 -5.32 3.93
C LYS A 99 -23.44 -4.99 2.59
N ASN A 100 -23.18 -5.83 1.60
CA ASN A 100 -23.70 -5.68 0.23
C ASN A 100 -23.56 -4.23 -0.29
N GLU A 101 -22.41 -3.66 -0.08
CA GLU A 101 -22.07 -2.27 -0.41
C GLU A 101 -21.16 -2.25 -1.63
N ASN A 102 -21.23 -1.20 -2.44
CA ASN A 102 -20.26 -0.97 -3.50
C ASN A 102 -18.86 -0.94 -2.92
N ALA A 103 -17.93 -1.73 -3.47
CA ALA A 103 -16.59 -1.93 -2.91
C ALA A 103 -15.78 -0.62 -2.84
N GLU A 104 -15.81 0.20 -3.90
CA GLU A 104 -15.16 1.51 -3.89
C GLU A 104 -15.76 2.43 -2.82
N ALA A 105 -17.09 2.49 -2.74
CA ALA A 105 -17.78 3.31 -1.75
C ALA A 105 -17.44 2.86 -0.32
N ALA A 106 -17.38 1.53 -0.09
CA ALA A 106 -16.97 0.96 1.19
C ALA A 106 -15.54 1.37 1.57
N MET A 107 -14.56 1.19 0.67
CA MET A 107 -13.17 1.59 0.92
C MET A 107 -13.06 3.09 1.23
N ARG A 108 -13.73 3.94 0.47
CA ARG A 108 -13.76 5.39 0.69
C ARG A 108 -14.40 5.77 2.02
N ARG A 109 -15.50 5.11 2.40
CA ARG A 109 -16.18 5.30 3.68
C ARG A 109 -15.29 4.89 4.85
N LEU A 110 -14.58 3.76 4.77
CA LEU A 110 -13.65 3.30 5.79
C LEU A 110 -12.54 4.33 6.03
N VAL A 111 -11.96 4.87 4.97
CA VAL A 111 -10.94 5.91 5.07
C VAL A 111 -11.50 7.23 5.60
N SER A 112 -12.71 7.62 5.17
CA SER A 112 -13.37 8.84 5.66
C SER A 112 -13.75 8.78 7.14
N ALA A 113 -14.06 7.59 7.66
CA ALA A 113 -14.43 7.38 9.06
C ALA A 113 -13.23 7.36 10.02
N MET A 114 -12.01 7.27 9.53
CA MET A 114 -10.83 7.34 10.37
C MET A 114 -10.64 8.76 10.93
N GLN A 115 -9.94 8.84 12.06
CA GLN A 115 -9.57 10.14 12.61
C GLN A 115 -8.79 10.96 11.57
N PRO A 116 -8.98 12.29 11.50
CA PRO A 116 -8.31 13.13 10.52
C PRO A 116 -6.80 12.94 10.50
N TRP A 117 -6.25 12.80 9.29
CA TRP A 117 -4.82 12.90 9.06
C TRP A 117 -4.54 14.20 8.31
N PRO A 118 -3.49 14.94 8.66
CA PRO A 118 -3.19 16.20 8.02
C PRO A 118 -3.14 16.08 6.50
N LYS A 119 -3.89 16.94 5.81
CA LYS A 119 -3.94 17.00 4.34
C LYS A 119 -4.36 15.71 3.62
N LEU A 120 -5.00 14.76 4.30
CA LEU A 120 -5.62 13.60 3.67
C LEU A 120 -7.02 13.98 3.17
N GLU A 121 -7.26 13.72 1.89
CA GLU A 121 -8.55 13.92 1.23
C GLU A 121 -8.92 12.68 0.40
N LEU A 122 -10.19 12.51 0.11
CA LEU A 122 -10.65 11.48 -0.84
C LEU A 122 -10.55 12.04 -2.25
N GLY A 123 -9.88 11.31 -3.13
CA GLY A 123 -9.88 11.58 -4.57
C GLY A 123 -11.29 11.45 -5.18
N ALA A 124 -11.45 11.70 -6.47
CA ALA A 124 -12.71 11.47 -7.16
C ALA A 124 -13.06 9.98 -7.17
N ALA A 125 -14.35 9.65 -7.03
CA ALA A 125 -14.82 8.28 -7.24
C ALA A 125 -14.75 7.94 -8.73
N VAL A 126 -14.35 6.69 -9.03
CA VAL A 126 -14.29 6.16 -10.40
C VAL A 126 -15.60 5.54 -10.81
N GLY A 127 -16.33 4.93 -9.83
CA GLY A 127 -17.64 4.31 -10.06
C GLY A 127 -17.51 2.83 -10.47
N PHE A 128 -16.64 2.07 -9.82
CA PHE A 128 -16.57 0.62 -10.07
C PHE A 128 -17.85 -0.08 -9.64
N ASP A 129 -18.24 -1.10 -10.41
CA ASP A 129 -19.53 -1.77 -10.31
C ASP A 129 -19.49 -3.08 -9.48
N THR A 130 -18.61 -3.15 -8.51
CA THR A 130 -18.40 -4.36 -7.69
C THR A 130 -18.96 -4.15 -6.30
N THR A 131 -19.73 -5.12 -5.79
CA THR A 131 -20.24 -5.11 -4.41
C THR A 131 -19.51 -6.10 -3.54
N TYR A 132 -19.43 -5.82 -2.25
CA TYR A 132 -18.74 -6.66 -1.27
C TYR A 132 -19.48 -6.71 0.07
N THR A 133 -19.28 -7.80 0.77
CA THR A 133 -19.73 -7.97 2.16
C THR A 133 -18.56 -8.44 3.01
N ALA A 134 -18.22 -7.68 4.04
CA ALA A 134 -17.21 -8.04 5.02
C ALA A 134 -17.71 -7.77 6.42
N GLN A 135 -17.39 -8.66 7.33
CA GLN A 135 -17.58 -8.46 8.76
C GLN A 135 -16.24 -8.17 9.40
N THR A 136 -16.16 -7.09 10.18
CA THR A 136 -14.93 -6.74 10.87
C THR A 136 -14.72 -7.63 12.09
N SER A 137 -13.49 -8.11 12.26
CA SER A 137 -13.03 -8.83 13.45
C SER A 137 -12.09 -8.00 14.32
N GLY A 138 -12.07 -6.67 14.14
CA GLY A 138 -11.23 -5.74 14.91
C GLY A 138 -9.84 -5.48 14.33
N GLY A 139 -9.60 -5.78 13.05
CA GLY A 139 -8.36 -5.46 12.35
C GLY A 139 -8.18 -3.97 12.03
N SER A 140 -7.10 -3.63 11.35
CA SER A 140 -6.82 -2.28 10.90
C SER A 140 -7.65 -1.92 9.66
N ILE A 141 -7.78 -0.63 9.35
CA ILE A 141 -8.37 -0.19 8.08
C ILE A 141 -7.60 -0.78 6.90
N MET A 142 -6.27 -0.89 7.01
CA MET A 142 -5.43 -1.48 5.97
C MET A 142 -5.84 -2.91 5.64
N ASP A 143 -6.07 -3.75 6.66
CA ASP A 143 -6.50 -5.16 6.48
C ASP A 143 -7.80 -5.25 5.67
N TYR A 144 -8.74 -4.34 5.94
CA TYR A 144 -10.01 -4.30 5.19
C TYR A 144 -9.84 -3.78 3.77
N LEU A 145 -9.01 -2.74 3.57
CA LEU A 145 -8.69 -2.26 2.23
C LEU A 145 -8.05 -3.36 1.38
N MET A 146 -7.09 -4.11 1.94
CA MET A 146 -6.45 -5.24 1.27
C MET A 146 -7.45 -6.35 0.95
N THR A 147 -8.30 -6.71 1.92
CA THR A 147 -9.30 -7.77 1.75
C THR A 147 -10.32 -7.41 0.66
N ILE A 148 -10.87 -6.20 0.68
CA ILE A 148 -11.80 -5.72 -0.35
C ILE A 148 -11.08 -5.61 -1.70
N GLY A 149 -9.87 -5.07 -1.71
CA GLY A 149 -9.06 -4.93 -2.91
C GLY A 149 -8.80 -6.26 -3.60
N ALA A 150 -8.37 -7.26 -2.85
CA ALA A 150 -8.10 -8.61 -3.38
C ALA A 150 -9.38 -9.29 -3.88
N ALA A 151 -10.50 -9.19 -3.13
CA ALA A 151 -11.76 -9.83 -3.50
C ALA A 151 -12.44 -9.19 -4.73
N CYS A 152 -12.25 -7.89 -4.93
CA CYS A 152 -12.92 -7.11 -5.97
C CYS A 152 -12.01 -6.69 -7.13
N ASP A 153 -10.76 -7.13 -7.13
CA ASP A 153 -9.72 -6.70 -8.10
C ASP A 153 -9.61 -5.17 -8.18
N LEU A 154 -9.49 -4.53 -7.01
CA LEU A 154 -9.32 -3.10 -6.86
C LEU A 154 -8.01 -2.78 -6.16
N GLY A 155 -7.30 -1.81 -6.67
CA GLY A 155 -6.15 -1.20 -6.03
C GLY A 155 -6.53 0.03 -5.21
N PHE A 156 -5.66 0.39 -4.30
CA PHE A 156 -5.79 1.62 -3.55
C PHE A 156 -4.43 2.23 -3.27
N ARG A 157 -4.39 3.55 -3.19
CA ARG A 157 -3.15 4.28 -2.93
C ARG A 157 -3.42 5.63 -2.27
N LEU A 158 -2.38 6.17 -1.64
CA LEU A 158 -2.30 7.59 -1.34
C LEU A 158 -1.38 8.26 -2.35
N ARG A 159 -1.91 9.19 -3.12
CA ARG A 159 -1.17 9.96 -4.11
C ARG A 159 -0.93 11.38 -3.62
N LEU A 160 0.28 11.88 -3.80
CA LEU A 160 0.61 13.28 -3.55
C LEU A 160 0.09 14.15 -4.70
N ALA A 161 -0.86 15.03 -4.41
CA ALA A 161 -1.44 15.95 -5.37
C ALA A 161 -1.24 17.40 -4.97
N GLY A 162 -1.41 18.32 -5.93
CA GLY A 162 -1.25 19.75 -5.72
C GLY A 162 0.20 20.23 -5.79
N LYS A 163 0.35 21.56 -5.73
CA LYS A 163 1.65 22.24 -5.79
C LYS A 163 1.78 23.17 -4.59
N ASN A 164 3.01 23.42 -4.16
CA ASN A 164 3.32 24.33 -3.07
C ASN A 164 2.50 24.02 -1.80
N ASP A 165 1.86 24.99 -1.20
CA ASP A 165 1.06 24.88 0.02
C ASP A 165 -0.26 24.13 -0.16
N GLN A 166 -0.67 23.88 -1.41
CA GLN A 166 -1.86 23.09 -1.76
C GLN A 166 -1.57 21.59 -1.91
N LYS A 167 -0.39 21.14 -1.53
CA LYS A 167 -0.09 19.71 -1.52
C LYS A 167 -1.00 18.97 -0.53
N ARG A 168 -1.49 17.82 -0.96
CA ARG A 168 -2.37 16.94 -0.18
C ARG A 168 -2.14 15.50 -0.56
N LEU A 169 -2.52 14.60 0.33
CA LEU A 169 -2.56 13.15 0.10
C LEU A 169 -3.98 12.80 -0.37
N LEU A 170 -4.12 12.30 -1.57
CA LEU A 170 -5.40 11.84 -2.09
C LEU A 170 -5.50 10.32 -1.98
N PHE A 171 -6.51 9.85 -1.26
CA PHE A 171 -6.89 8.45 -1.30
C PHE A 171 -7.65 8.16 -2.58
N GLU A 172 -7.13 7.24 -3.37
CA GLU A 172 -7.71 6.81 -4.64
C GLU A 172 -7.91 5.31 -4.63
N VAL A 173 -9.05 4.88 -5.17
CA VAL A 173 -9.31 3.49 -5.55
C VAL A 173 -9.18 3.41 -7.06
N TYR A 174 -8.49 2.40 -7.57
CA TYR A 174 -8.21 2.29 -9.00
C TYR A 174 -8.15 0.82 -9.43
N ARG A 175 -8.20 0.60 -10.71
CA ARG A 175 -7.89 -0.71 -11.31
C ARG A 175 -6.73 -0.51 -12.27
N PRO A 176 -5.67 -1.32 -12.18
CA PRO A 176 -4.56 -1.19 -13.09
C PRO A 176 -5.03 -1.52 -14.51
N THR A 177 -4.53 -0.77 -15.45
CA THR A 177 -4.72 -1.04 -16.89
C THR A 177 -3.44 -1.63 -17.45
N ALA A 178 -3.58 -2.65 -18.29
CA ALA A 178 -2.45 -3.15 -19.03
C ALA A 178 -1.88 -2.06 -19.95
N ASP A 179 -0.60 -1.77 -19.83
CA ASP A 179 0.09 -0.89 -20.76
C ASP A 179 0.77 -1.76 -21.83
N PRO A 180 0.28 -1.75 -23.09
CA PRO A 180 0.84 -2.54 -24.16
C PRO A 180 2.27 -2.13 -24.56
N ASN A 181 2.71 -0.94 -24.11
CA ASN A 181 4.07 -0.47 -24.35
C ASN A 181 5.09 -1.02 -23.34
N ASN A 182 4.62 -1.49 -22.18
CA ASN A 182 5.46 -2.12 -21.18
C ASN A 182 5.78 -3.57 -21.60
N ARG A 183 7.00 -3.77 -22.09
CA ARG A 183 7.49 -5.09 -22.50
C ARG A 183 8.73 -5.45 -21.68
N PHE A 184 8.70 -6.64 -21.11
CA PHE A 184 9.84 -7.21 -20.40
C PHE A 184 10.51 -8.26 -21.26
N SER A 185 11.83 -8.20 -21.39
CA SER A 185 12.61 -9.14 -22.19
C SER A 185 14.06 -9.19 -21.72
N THR A 186 14.61 -10.38 -21.62
CA THR A 186 16.04 -10.58 -21.37
C THR A 186 16.89 -9.96 -22.47
N LYS A 187 16.39 -9.97 -23.73
CA LYS A 187 17.05 -9.38 -24.88
C LYS A 187 17.18 -7.86 -24.79
N TRP A 188 16.27 -7.18 -24.07
CA TRP A 188 16.31 -5.73 -23.83
C TRP A 188 17.03 -5.36 -22.54
N GLY A 189 17.48 -6.35 -21.77
CA GLY A 189 18.18 -6.12 -20.51
C GLY A 189 17.32 -5.57 -19.38
N ASN A 190 15.99 -5.53 -19.55
CA ASN A 190 15.03 -5.08 -18.53
C ASN A 190 14.34 -6.24 -17.79
N LEU A 191 14.71 -7.46 -18.09
CA LEU A 191 14.35 -8.70 -17.41
C LEU A 191 15.62 -9.54 -17.23
N THR A 192 16.04 -9.74 -16.00
CA THR A 192 17.27 -10.51 -15.69
C THR A 192 17.00 -12.00 -15.73
N GLU A 193 15.87 -12.41 -15.16
CA GLU A 193 15.47 -13.80 -15.07
C GLU A 193 13.94 -13.91 -15.13
N ALA A 194 13.43 -14.95 -15.73
CA ALA A 194 12.03 -15.31 -15.70
C ALA A 194 11.90 -16.76 -15.27
N SER A 195 11.11 -17.04 -14.26
CA SER A 195 10.75 -18.37 -13.84
C SER A 195 9.23 -18.56 -13.91
N TRP A 196 8.84 -19.78 -14.21
CA TRP A 196 7.44 -20.18 -14.18
C TRP A 196 7.32 -21.50 -13.43
N ALA A 197 6.35 -21.58 -12.55
CA ALA A 197 6.05 -22.80 -11.82
C ALA A 197 4.55 -23.07 -11.86
N PHE A 198 4.20 -24.32 -12.05
CA PHE A 198 2.83 -24.81 -11.96
C PHE A 198 2.81 -26.01 -10.99
N GLY A 199 1.82 -26.05 -10.12
CA GLY A 199 1.62 -27.14 -9.18
C GLY A 199 0.15 -27.22 -8.77
N ASP A 200 -0.31 -28.40 -8.48
CA ASP A 200 -1.66 -28.70 -8.01
C ASP A 200 -1.68 -29.25 -6.56
N SER A 201 -0.53 -29.20 -5.89
CA SER A 201 -0.37 -29.73 -4.52
C SER A 201 -1.38 -29.17 -3.51
N ASP A 202 -1.82 -27.93 -3.73
CA ASP A 202 -2.78 -27.23 -2.86
C ASP A 202 -4.18 -27.16 -3.48
N TYR A 203 -4.39 -27.84 -4.61
CA TYR A 203 -5.67 -27.85 -5.29
C TYR A 203 -6.68 -28.73 -4.52
N ALA A 204 -7.83 -28.15 -4.20
CA ALA A 204 -8.96 -28.85 -3.64
C ALA A 204 -10.24 -28.40 -4.36
N ASN A 205 -11.02 -29.35 -4.84
CA ASN A 205 -12.28 -29.08 -5.55
C ASN A 205 -13.51 -29.22 -4.65
N VAL A 206 -13.31 -29.67 -3.42
CA VAL A 206 -14.38 -29.82 -2.41
C VAL A 206 -13.93 -29.23 -1.10
N ALA A 207 -14.76 -28.42 -0.47
CA ALA A 207 -14.55 -27.91 0.88
C ALA A 207 -15.75 -28.23 1.76
N VAL A 208 -15.49 -28.66 2.98
CA VAL A 208 -16.50 -28.84 4.03
C VAL A 208 -16.44 -27.62 4.95
N VAL A 209 -17.45 -26.77 4.87
CA VAL A 209 -17.57 -25.57 5.69
C VAL A 209 -18.39 -25.88 6.92
N GLN A 210 -17.81 -25.67 8.09
CA GLN A 210 -18.45 -25.90 9.38
C GLN A 210 -18.83 -24.55 10.02
N GLY A 211 -20.10 -24.39 10.33
CA GLY A 211 -20.64 -23.21 11.01
C GLY A 211 -20.70 -23.35 12.54
N ALA A 212 -21.64 -22.64 13.14
CA ALA A 212 -21.89 -22.71 14.58
C ALA A 212 -22.45 -24.07 15.02
N GLY A 213 -22.20 -24.45 16.27
CA GLY A 213 -22.61 -25.69 16.89
C GLY A 213 -21.43 -26.62 17.21
N GLU A 214 -21.71 -27.70 17.93
CA GLU A 214 -20.74 -28.75 18.33
C GLU A 214 -21.24 -30.13 17.95
N GLY A 215 -20.32 -31.03 17.60
CA GLY A 215 -20.63 -32.41 17.25
C GLY A 215 -21.65 -32.56 16.13
N GLU A 216 -22.65 -33.41 16.31
CA GLU A 216 -23.71 -33.66 15.32
C GLU A 216 -24.66 -32.49 15.09
N ASN A 217 -24.68 -31.52 16.01
CA ASN A 217 -25.51 -30.31 15.90
C ASN A 217 -24.78 -29.14 15.16
N ARG A 218 -23.58 -29.39 14.67
CA ARG A 218 -22.84 -28.38 13.94
C ARG A 218 -23.35 -28.24 12.52
N ALA A 219 -23.73 -27.00 12.15
CA ALA A 219 -24.13 -26.74 10.78
C ALA A 219 -22.93 -27.00 9.84
N THR A 220 -23.13 -27.87 8.86
CA THR A 220 -22.06 -28.27 7.93
C THR A 220 -22.59 -28.17 6.50
N VAL A 221 -21.82 -27.54 5.64
CA VAL A 221 -22.12 -27.43 4.21
C VAL A 221 -20.93 -27.88 3.39
N THR A 222 -21.17 -28.76 2.42
CA THR A 222 -20.14 -29.13 1.44
C THR A 222 -20.28 -28.25 0.21
N VAL A 223 -19.20 -27.62 -0.21
CA VAL A 223 -19.12 -26.72 -1.37
C VAL A 223 -18.07 -27.26 -2.33
N GLY A 224 -18.39 -27.29 -3.62
CA GLY A 224 -17.46 -27.72 -4.67
C GLY A 224 -18.15 -28.56 -5.75
N LEU A 225 -17.36 -28.96 -6.75
CA LEU A 225 -17.79 -29.86 -7.80
C LEU A 225 -17.72 -31.30 -7.30
N THR A 226 -18.85 -31.98 -7.29
CA THR A 226 -18.96 -33.43 -7.10
C THR A 226 -18.78 -34.15 -8.41
#